data_b743bc054297ac746a7b75e35fd6536f
#
_entry.id   b743bc054297ac746a7b75e35fd6536f
#
_cell.length_a   1.000
_cell.length_b   1.000
_cell.length_c   1.000
_cell.angle_alpha   90.00
_cell.angle_beta   90.00
_cell.angle_gamma   90.00
#
_symmetry.space_group_name_H-M   'P 1'
#
loop_
_entity.id
_entity.type
_entity.pdbx_description
1 polymer ?
#
loop_
_entity_poly.entity_id
_entity_poly.type
_entity_poly.pdbx_seq_one_letter_code
_entity_poly.pdbx_strand_id
1 'polypeptide(L)'
;EDLSDVVYYADLSEWQEIFAVLCTYAKQEDFSVLAERLGQRLEDRYLHSVQLGTPALTDRKNVVLCYLAAGCLEKVMSMWIEEMQEEEYAIKSGNTQRDNSPYSAHAEALQTLMEKVVVFQHAVQYTDEDLQPPVPNDDGTVPVREFKLAPLYNYILEYVNVLAEQGLLVIALKFVALTPPAYT
;
A
#
# COMPACT_ATOMS: atom_id res chain seq x y z
N GLU A 1 21.14 5.40 24.60
CA GLU A 1 19.67 5.40 24.40
C GLU A 1 19.35 4.44 23.29
N ASP A 2 18.43 3.52 23.57
CA ASP A 2 18.00 2.57 22.56
C ASP A 2 17.12 3.29 21.53
N LEU A 3 17.40 3.14 20.24
CA LEU A 3 16.61 3.75 19.17
C LEU A 3 15.12 3.33 19.27
N SER A 4 14.85 2.16 19.83
CA SER A 4 13.51 1.67 20.10
C SER A 4 12.79 2.60 21.09
N ASP A 5 13.43 3.05 22.15
CA ASP A 5 12.84 3.95 23.13
C ASP A 5 12.48 5.30 22.51
N VAL A 6 13.32 5.81 21.61
CA VAL A 6 13.02 7.05 20.87
C VAL A 6 11.75 6.88 20.02
N VAL A 7 11.64 5.78 19.30
CA VAL A 7 10.45 5.50 18.47
C VAL A 7 9.19 5.29 19.32
N TYR A 8 9.30 4.69 20.51
CA TYR A 8 8.15 4.39 21.36
C TYR A 8 7.64 5.60 22.14
N TYR A 9 8.51 6.48 22.62
CA TYR A 9 8.17 7.48 23.64
C TYR A 9 8.31 8.93 23.17
N ALA A 10 9.03 9.22 22.08
CA ALA A 10 9.18 10.58 21.60
C ALA A 10 7.87 11.18 21.10
N ASP A 11 7.76 12.51 21.16
CA ASP A 11 6.61 13.25 20.67
C ASP A 11 6.49 13.11 19.14
N LEU A 12 5.30 12.74 18.68
CA LEU A 12 5.02 12.61 17.25
C LEU A 12 4.97 13.96 16.50
N SER A 13 4.96 15.10 17.20
CA SER A 13 5.14 16.40 16.55
C SER A 13 6.51 16.53 15.89
N GLU A 14 7.52 15.81 16.43
CA GLU A 14 8.89 15.76 15.95
C GLU A 14 9.20 14.48 15.14
N TRP A 15 8.20 13.84 14.55
CA TRP A 15 8.35 12.57 13.85
C TRP A 15 9.43 12.61 12.75
N GLN A 16 9.63 13.76 12.09
CA GLN A 16 10.65 13.93 11.06
C GLN A 16 12.05 13.82 11.62
N GLU A 17 12.28 14.33 12.81
CA GLU A 17 13.55 14.22 13.51
C GLU A 17 13.80 12.78 13.95
N ILE A 18 12.77 12.11 14.48
CA ILE A 18 12.83 10.69 14.81
C ILE A 18 13.18 9.88 13.56
N PHE A 19 12.51 10.13 12.44
CA PHE A 19 12.77 9.44 11.18
C PHE A 19 14.20 9.70 10.65
N ALA A 20 14.69 10.94 10.75
CA ALA A 20 16.07 11.29 10.37
C ALA A 20 17.11 10.57 11.26
N VAL A 21 16.82 10.42 12.56
CA VAL A 21 17.66 9.65 13.48
C VAL A 21 17.68 8.17 13.09
N LEU A 22 16.53 7.59 12.72
CA LEU A 22 16.47 6.21 12.22
C LEU A 22 17.29 6.02 10.95
N CYS A 23 17.15 6.93 9.98
CA CYS A 23 17.91 6.87 8.73
C CYS A 23 19.42 6.96 8.95
N THR A 24 19.87 7.64 10.03
CA THR A 24 21.28 7.90 10.28
C THR A 24 21.93 6.81 11.12
N TYR A 25 21.24 6.29 12.11
CA TYR A 25 21.81 5.47 13.17
C TYR A 25 21.26 4.05 13.26
N ALA A 26 20.09 3.76 12.67
CA ALA A 26 19.55 2.41 12.70
C ALA A 26 20.37 1.46 11.81
N LYS A 27 20.59 0.24 12.29
CA LYS A 27 21.12 -0.83 11.46
C LYS A 27 20.07 -1.23 10.42
N GLN A 28 20.51 -1.73 9.28
CA GLN A 28 19.63 -2.10 8.19
C GLN A 28 18.52 -3.08 8.62
N GLU A 29 18.84 -4.01 9.53
CA GLU A 29 17.91 -5.02 10.06
C GLU A 29 16.84 -4.39 10.97
N ASP A 30 17.22 -3.39 11.77
CA ASP A 30 16.33 -2.73 12.72
C ASP A 30 15.50 -1.61 12.09
N PHE A 31 16.02 -1.01 11.01
CA PHE A 31 15.41 0.16 10.37
C PHE A 31 13.97 -0.11 9.92
N SER A 32 13.72 -1.21 9.21
CA SER A 32 12.38 -1.57 8.74
C SER A 32 11.38 -1.68 9.88
N VAL A 33 11.77 -2.38 10.95
CA VAL A 33 10.90 -2.60 12.12
C VAL A 33 10.60 -1.28 12.84
N LEU A 34 11.62 -0.44 13.03
CA LEU A 34 11.47 0.85 13.71
C LEU A 34 10.66 1.85 12.86
N ALA A 35 10.89 1.88 11.54
CA ALA A 35 10.14 2.73 10.61
C ALA A 35 8.67 2.31 10.52
N GLU A 36 8.39 1.00 10.49
CA GLU A 36 7.03 0.47 10.57
C GLU A 36 6.34 0.88 11.88
N ARG A 37 7.05 0.78 13.00
CA ARG A 37 6.51 1.17 14.30
C ARG A 37 6.19 2.66 14.38
N LEU A 38 7.06 3.50 13.84
CA LEU A 38 6.80 4.94 13.73
C LEU A 38 5.56 5.19 12.85
N GLY A 39 5.45 4.49 11.72
CA GLY A 39 4.28 4.54 10.84
C GLY A 39 2.99 4.17 11.56
N GLN A 40 2.97 3.11 12.38
CA GLN A 40 1.82 2.71 13.19
C GLN A 40 1.38 3.80 14.17
N ARG A 41 2.32 4.43 14.88
CA ARG A 41 2.01 5.52 15.79
C ARG A 41 1.40 6.73 15.08
N LEU A 42 1.90 7.05 13.89
CA LEU A 42 1.34 8.13 13.05
C LEU A 42 -0.03 7.74 12.51
N GLU A 43 -0.24 6.47 12.12
CA GLU A 43 -1.53 5.94 11.68
C GLU A 43 -2.58 6.05 12.78
N ASP A 44 -2.24 5.64 14.01
CA ASP A 44 -3.14 5.77 15.17
C ASP A 44 -3.55 7.23 15.40
N ARG A 45 -2.61 8.17 15.29
CA ARG A 45 -2.89 9.61 15.38
C ARG A 45 -3.80 10.09 14.26
N TYR A 46 -3.55 9.65 13.02
CA TYR A 46 -4.38 9.97 11.87
C TYR A 46 -5.81 9.44 12.04
N LEU A 47 -5.97 8.16 12.37
CA LEU A 47 -7.27 7.53 12.60
C LEU A 47 -8.05 8.21 13.72
N HIS A 48 -7.37 8.62 14.79
CA HIS A 48 -7.99 9.41 15.86
C HIS A 48 -8.51 10.77 15.35
N SER A 49 -7.75 11.46 14.50
CA SER A 49 -8.18 12.73 13.88
C SER A 49 -9.39 12.54 12.95
N VAL A 50 -9.46 11.43 12.23
CA VAL A 50 -10.62 11.05 11.41
C VAL A 50 -11.87 10.84 12.28
N GLN A 51 -11.74 10.14 13.40
CA GLN A 51 -12.85 9.91 14.34
C GLN A 51 -13.38 11.22 14.94
N LEU A 52 -12.50 12.20 15.14
CA LEU A 52 -12.87 13.54 15.62
C LEU A 52 -13.47 14.43 14.52
N GLY A 53 -13.56 13.96 13.27
CA GLY A 53 -14.08 14.72 12.13
C GLY A 53 -13.13 15.81 11.61
N THR A 54 -11.86 15.77 12.00
CA THR A 54 -10.81 16.72 11.59
C THR A 54 -9.63 15.99 10.94
N PRO A 55 -9.82 15.24 9.82
CA PRO A 55 -8.76 14.46 9.22
C PRO A 55 -7.62 15.36 8.73
N ALA A 56 -6.41 15.09 9.21
CA ALA A 56 -5.21 15.75 8.76
C ALA A 56 -4.60 14.98 7.57
N LEU A 57 -4.88 15.42 6.33
CA LEU A 57 -4.36 14.78 5.11
C LEU A 57 -2.83 14.71 5.08
N THR A 58 -2.17 15.66 5.73
CA THR A 58 -0.70 15.65 5.88
C THR A 58 -0.26 14.45 6.71
N ASP A 59 -1.02 14.08 7.75
CA ASP A 59 -0.68 12.92 8.58
C ASP A 59 -0.77 11.63 7.78
N ARG A 60 -1.76 11.45 6.90
CA ARG A 60 -1.83 10.28 6.00
C ARG A 60 -0.59 10.16 5.12
N LYS A 61 -0.10 11.25 4.53
CA LYS A 61 1.14 11.26 3.75
C LYS A 61 2.36 10.87 4.56
N ASN A 62 2.43 11.31 5.80
CA ASN A 62 3.52 10.98 6.72
C ASN A 62 3.51 9.48 7.09
N VAL A 63 2.34 8.90 7.32
CA VAL A 63 2.14 7.46 7.53
C VAL A 63 2.66 6.67 6.32
N VAL A 64 2.21 7.05 5.12
CA VAL A 64 2.64 6.39 3.87
C VAL A 64 4.16 6.45 3.71
N LEU A 65 4.79 7.60 4.01
CA LEU A 65 6.25 7.73 3.93
C LEU A 65 6.98 6.74 4.85
N CYS A 66 6.53 6.60 6.08
CA CYS A 66 7.13 5.65 7.03
C CYS A 66 6.96 4.20 6.57
N TYR A 67 5.79 3.82 6.08
CA TYR A 67 5.54 2.47 5.57
C TYR A 67 6.28 2.17 4.26
N LEU A 68 6.43 3.15 3.37
CA LEU A 68 7.27 3.02 2.18
C LEU A 68 8.73 2.75 2.56
N ALA A 69 9.25 3.51 3.51
CA ALA A 69 10.62 3.34 3.98
C ALA A 69 10.83 2.00 4.70
N ALA A 70 9.81 1.51 5.41
CA ALA A 70 9.81 0.19 6.06
C ALA A 70 9.68 -0.97 5.06
N GLY A 71 9.27 -0.73 3.81
CA GLY A 71 9.00 -1.77 2.83
C GLY A 71 7.68 -2.53 3.06
N CYS A 72 6.74 -1.96 3.83
CA CYS A 72 5.46 -2.58 4.20
C CYS A 72 4.39 -2.34 3.12
N LEU A 73 4.41 -3.12 2.03
CA LEU A 73 3.48 -2.97 0.91
C LEU A 73 2.01 -3.12 1.35
N GLU A 74 1.70 -4.05 2.23
CA GLU A 74 0.32 -4.30 2.71
C GLU A 74 -0.29 -3.05 3.35
N LYS A 75 0.49 -2.35 4.16
CA LYS A 75 0.08 -1.10 4.83
C LYS A 75 -0.05 0.06 3.86
N VAL A 76 0.92 0.21 2.97
CA VAL A 76 0.89 1.24 1.93
C VAL A 76 -0.31 1.04 1.01
N MET A 77 -0.62 -0.21 0.66
CA MET A 77 -1.75 -0.56 -0.22
C MET A 77 -3.09 -0.09 0.34
N SER A 78 -3.36 -0.30 1.63
CA SER A 78 -4.61 0.15 2.24
C SER A 78 -4.79 1.67 2.10
N MET A 79 -3.73 2.43 2.36
CA MET A 79 -3.75 3.89 2.24
C MET A 79 -3.93 4.37 0.80
N TRP A 80 -3.27 3.73 -0.16
CA TRP A 80 -3.41 4.08 -1.59
C TRP A 80 -4.79 3.73 -2.15
N ILE A 81 -5.39 2.63 -1.70
CA ILE A 81 -6.75 2.24 -2.08
C ILE A 81 -7.75 3.25 -1.53
N GLU A 82 -7.63 3.67 -0.28
CA GLU A 82 -8.48 4.71 0.31
C GLU A 82 -8.37 6.03 -0.47
N GLU A 83 -7.13 6.46 -0.78
CA GLU A 83 -6.87 7.66 -1.58
C GLU A 83 -7.55 7.59 -2.96
N MET A 84 -7.42 6.45 -3.64
CA MET A 84 -8.04 6.21 -4.94
C MET A 84 -9.57 6.28 -4.86
N GLN A 85 -10.17 5.66 -3.85
CA GLN A 85 -11.63 5.66 -3.64
C GLN A 85 -12.16 7.07 -3.34
N GLU A 86 -11.43 7.86 -2.55
CA GLU A 86 -11.77 9.26 -2.27
C GLU A 86 -11.72 10.12 -3.53
N GLU A 87 -10.69 9.94 -4.37
CA GLU A 87 -10.57 10.66 -5.65
C GLU A 87 -11.72 10.30 -6.60
N GLU A 88 -12.05 9.01 -6.72
CA GLU A 88 -13.20 8.57 -7.54
C GLU A 88 -14.52 9.14 -7.03
N TYR A 89 -14.72 9.13 -5.73
CA TYR A 89 -15.92 9.71 -5.12
C TYR A 89 -16.02 11.22 -5.41
N ALA A 90 -14.92 11.95 -5.30
CA ALA A 90 -14.87 13.38 -5.58
C ALA A 90 -15.22 13.67 -7.07
N ILE A 91 -14.76 12.84 -8.00
CA ILE A 91 -15.09 12.95 -9.43
C ILE A 91 -16.58 12.66 -9.67
N LYS A 92 -17.10 11.59 -9.10
CA LYS A 92 -18.52 11.18 -9.25
C LYS A 92 -19.49 12.21 -8.65
N SER A 93 -19.09 12.90 -7.58
CA SER A 93 -19.90 13.95 -6.92
C SER A 93 -19.83 15.32 -7.63
N GLY A 94 -19.08 15.44 -8.72
CA GLY A 94 -18.98 16.68 -9.49
C GLY A 94 -18.11 17.77 -8.85
N ASN A 95 -17.35 17.42 -7.81
CA ASN A 95 -16.48 18.36 -7.09
C ASN A 95 -15.15 18.64 -7.80
N THR A 96 -14.90 18.02 -8.95
CA THR A 96 -13.70 18.22 -9.75
C THR A 96 -14.07 18.71 -11.14
N GLN A 97 -13.32 19.69 -11.65
CA GLN A 97 -13.48 20.27 -13.01
C GLN A 97 -12.92 19.34 -14.13
N ARG A 98 -12.78 18.05 -13.88
CA ARG A 98 -12.33 17.10 -14.90
C ARG A 98 -13.49 16.68 -15.78
N ASP A 99 -13.36 16.92 -17.07
CA ASP A 99 -14.34 16.61 -18.13
C ASP A 99 -14.34 15.10 -18.52
N ASN A 100 -13.80 14.26 -17.67
CA ASN A 100 -13.63 12.83 -17.93
C ASN A 100 -14.89 12.04 -17.54
N SER A 101 -15.26 11.06 -18.37
CA SER A 101 -16.31 10.13 -18.01
C SER A 101 -15.93 9.34 -16.73
N PRO A 102 -16.89 8.91 -15.89
CA PRO A 102 -16.60 8.11 -14.69
C PRO A 102 -15.78 6.86 -14.99
N TYR A 103 -15.97 6.25 -16.15
CA TYR A 103 -15.19 5.09 -16.59
C TYR A 103 -13.73 5.44 -16.88
N SER A 104 -13.48 6.54 -17.58
CA SER A 104 -12.13 7.03 -17.88
C SER A 104 -11.38 7.40 -16.60
N ALA A 105 -12.07 8.05 -15.66
CA ALA A 105 -11.50 8.40 -14.36
C ALA A 105 -11.11 7.17 -13.54
N HIS A 106 -11.96 6.14 -13.55
CA HIS A 106 -11.67 4.88 -12.87
C HIS A 106 -10.47 4.14 -13.50
N ALA A 107 -10.42 4.06 -14.83
CA ALA A 107 -9.30 3.45 -15.53
C ALA A 107 -7.97 4.17 -15.26
N GLU A 108 -7.98 5.51 -15.21
CA GLU A 108 -6.82 6.34 -14.88
C GLU A 108 -6.38 6.12 -13.42
N ALA A 109 -7.33 6.02 -12.49
CA ALA A 109 -7.05 5.74 -11.09
C ALA A 109 -6.42 4.34 -10.89
N LEU A 110 -6.94 3.32 -11.57
CA LEU A 110 -6.37 1.98 -11.57
C LEU A 110 -4.95 1.97 -12.15
N GLN A 111 -4.73 2.64 -13.27
CA GLN A 111 -3.40 2.76 -13.87
C GLN A 111 -2.43 3.40 -12.88
N THR A 112 -2.80 4.51 -12.25
CA THR A 112 -1.96 5.21 -11.28
C THR A 112 -1.63 4.31 -10.09
N LEU A 113 -2.59 3.54 -9.58
CA LEU A 113 -2.36 2.57 -8.51
C LEU A 113 -1.36 1.50 -8.94
N MET A 114 -1.53 0.92 -10.13
CA MET A 114 -0.62 -0.11 -10.66
C MET A 114 0.79 0.41 -10.86
N GLU A 115 0.95 1.64 -11.35
CA GLU A 115 2.26 2.28 -11.51
C GLU A 115 2.96 2.46 -10.15
N LYS A 116 2.24 2.95 -9.12
CA LYS A 116 2.76 3.07 -7.76
C LYS A 116 3.24 1.72 -7.23
N VAL A 117 2.45 0.67 -7.39
CA VAL A 117 2.77 -0.69 -6.93
C VAL A 117 4.01 -1.24 -7.61
N VAL A 118 4.07 -1.19 -8.95
CA VAL A 118 5.20 -1.72 -9.72
C VAL A 118 6.49 -0.99 -9.36
N VAL A 119 6.46 0.33 -9.26
CA VAL A 119 7.62 1.15 -8.86
C VAL A 119 8.08 0.78 -7.46
N PHE A 120 7.15 0.64 -6.51
CA PHE A 120 7.49 0.27 -5.14
C PHE A 120 8.12 -1.13 -5.06
N GLN A 121 7.47 -2.13 -5.66
CA GLN A 121 7.98 -3.51 -5.66
C GLN A 121 9.39 -3.58 -6.24
N HIS A 122 9.65 -2.82 -7.31
CA HIS A 122 10.97 -2.78 -7.92
C HIS A 122 12.00 -2.06 -7.04
N ALA A 123 11.63 -0.95 -6.43
CA ALA A 123 12.54 -0.14 -5.61
C ALA A 123 13.01 -0.87 -4.34
N VAL A 124 12.11 -1.62 -3.68
CA VAL A 124 12.42 -2.37 -2.44
C VAL A 124 12.75 -3.83 -2.68
N GLN A 125 12.75 -4.28 -3.95
CA GLN A 125 12.92 -5.68 -4.33
C GLN A 125 11.92 -6.60 -3.60
N TYR A 126 10.67 -6.12 -3.50
CA TYR A 126 9.61 -6.82 -2.80
C TYR A 126 9.32 -8.15 -3.48
N THR A 127 9.34 -9.22 -2.70
CA THR A 127 8.95 -10.57 -3.14
C THR A 127 7.61 -10.91 -2.52
N ASP A 128 6.60 -11.10 -3.36
CA ASP A 128 5.28 -11.50 -2.91
C ASP A 128 5.29 -13.00 -2.57
N GLU A 129 5.18 -13.31 -1.29
CA GLU A 129 5.13 -14.69 -0.80
C GLU A 129 3.88 -15.43 -1.26
N ASP A 130 2.80 -14.70 -1.56
CA ASP A 130 1.54 -15.29 -2.01
C ASP A 130 1.62 -15.87 -3.42
N LEU A 131 2.58 -15.43 -4.24
CA LEU A 131 2.85 -15.99 -5.56
C LEU A 131 3.55 -17.36 -5.50
N GLN A 132 4.12 -17.72 -4.35
CA GLN A 132 4.77 -19.01 -4.19
C GLN A 132 3.73 -20.10 -3.87
N PRO A 133 3.94 -21.33 -4.39
CA PRO A 133 3.05 -22.42 -4.04
C PRO A 133 3.06 -22.68 -2.53
N PRO A 134 1.91 -22.97 -1.91
CA PRO A 134 1.83 -23.24 -0.50
C PRO A 134 2.64 -24.50 -0.17
N VAL A 135 3.39 -24.47 0.93
CA VAL A 135 4.12 -25.63 1.44
C VAL A 135 3.12 -26.57 2.12
N PRO A 136 2.98 -27.82 1.68
CA PRO A 136 2.13 -28.79 2.35
C PRO A 136 2.58 -29.03 3.80
N ASN A 137 1.63 -29.25 4.70
CA ASN A 137 1.91 -29.71 6.07
C ASN A 137 2.51 -31.12 6.05
N ASP A 138 3.05 -31.57 7.19
CA ASP A 138 3.64 -32.91 7.35
C ASP A 138 2.62 -34.04 7.09
N ASP A 139 1.32 -33.77 7.17
CA ASP A 139 0.22 -34.70 6.88
C ASP A 139 -0.22 -34.67 5.39
N GLY A 140 0.44 -33.87 4.55
CA GLY A 140 0.13 -33.69 3.14
C GLY A 140 -1.07 -32.76 2.85
N THR A 141 -1.68 -32.16 3.87
CA THR A 141 -2.75 -31.18 3.69
C THR A 141 -2.17 -29.82 3.29
N VAL A 142 -2.86 -29.15 2.35
CA VAL A 142 -2.50 -27.78 1.97
C VAL A 142 -3.24 -26.82 2.91
N PRO A 143 -2.52 -25.96 3.66
CA PRO A 143 -3.17 -24.99 4.54
C PRO A 143 -4.03 -24.02 3.74
N VAL A 144 -5.19 -23.65 4.32
CA VAL A 144 -6.01 -22.56 3.79
C VAL A 144 -5.21 -21.28 3.94
N ARG A 145 -4.97 -20.59 2.82
CA ARG A 145 -4.11 -19.41 2.77
C ARG A 145 -4.97 -18.15 2.81
N GLU A 146 -4.70 -17.28 3.76
CA GLU A 146 -5.15 -15.90 3.71
C GLU A 146 -4.14 -15.09 2.90
N PHE A 147 -4.63 -14.46 1.82
CA PHE A 147 -3.79 -13.64 0.97
C PHE A 147 -3.63 -12.26 1.58
N LYS A 148 -2.41 -11.89 1.96
CA LYS A 148 -2.09 -10.60 2.59
C LYS A 148 -2.42 -9.41 1.69
N LEU A 149 -2.24 -9.58 0.38
CA LEU A 149 -2.48 -8.55 -0.63
C LEU A 149 -3.81 -8.75 -1.39
N ALA A 150 -4.78 -9.48 -0.82
CA ALA A 150 -6.07 -9.73 -1.45
C ALA A 150 -6.75 -8.46 -2.02
N PRO A 151 -6.78 -7.31 -1.34
CA PRO A 151 -7.32 -6.08 -1.92
C PRO A 151 -6.59 -5.65 -3.19
N LEU A 152 -5.26 -5.75 -3.22
CA LEU A 152 -4.46 -5.44 -4.40
C LEU A 152 -4.80 -6.38 -5.57
N TYR A 153 -4.93 -7.68 -5.33
CA TYR A 153 -5.23 -8.63 -6.39
C TYR A 153 -6.59 -8.34 -7.05
N ASN A 154 -7.59 -7.93 -6.29
CA ASN A 154 -8.87 -7.49 -6.85
C ASN A 154 -8.69 -6.33 -7.83
N TYR A 155 -7.93 -5.31 -7.47
CA TYR A 155 -7.67 -4.16 -8.34
C TYR A 155 -6.78 -4.50 -9.54
N ILE A 156 -5.82 -5.43 -9.39
CA ILE A 156 -5.04 -5.95 -10.52
C ILE A 156 -5.97 -6.62 -11.53
N LEU A 157 -6.87 -7.49 -11.09
CA LEU A 157 -7.81 -8.19 -11.97
C LEU A 157 -8.78 -7.23 -12.65
N GLU A 158 -9.22 -6.20 -11.95
CA GLU A 158 -10.05 -5.14 -12.52
C GLU A 158 -9.30 -4.36 -13.61
N TYR A 159 -8.04 -4.00 -13.36
CA TYR A 159 -7.17 -3.35 -14.34
C TYR A 159 -6.89 -4.24 -15.56
N VAL A 160 -6.68 -5.53 -15.32
CA VAL A 160 -6.54 -6.54 -16.39
C VAL A 160 -7.75 -6.55 -17.31
N ASN A 161 -8.97 -6.49 -16.77
CA ASN A 161 -10.18 -6.42 -17.56
C ASN A 161 -10.23 -5.14 -18.41
N VAL A 162 -9.90 -3.97 -17.84
CA VAL A 162 -9.80 -2.71 -18.59
C VAL A 162 -8.80 -2.81 -19.73
N LEU A 163 -7.62 -3.39 -19.50
CA LEU A 163 -6.61 -3.58 -20.56
C LEU A 163 -7.10 -4.56 -21.64
N ALA A 164 -7.75 -5.64 -21.26
CA ALA A 164 -8.28 -6.63 -22.19
C ALA A 164 -9.38 -6.04 -23.09
N GLU A 165 -10.28 -5.22 -22.54
CA GLU A 165 -11.31 -4.50 -23.31
C GLU A 165 -10.72 -3.54 -24.33
N GLN A 166 -9.54 -2.97 -24.04
CA GLN A 166 -8.79 -2.11 -24.96
C GLN A 166 -7.91 -2.91 -25.96
N GLY A 167 -7.95 -4.24 -25.91
CA GLY A 167 -7.14 -5.09 -26.78
C GLY A 167 -5.66 -5.22 -26.38
N LEU A 168 -5.26 -4.72 -25.20
CA LEU A 168 -3.90 -4.74 -24.69
C LEU A 168 -3.56 -6.06 -23.98
N LEU A 169 -3.85 -7.20 -24.65
CA LEU A 169 -3.79 -8.54 -24.05
C LEU A 169 -2.41 -8.93 -23.53
N VAL A 170 -1.34 -8.52 -24.21
CA VAL A 170 0.04 -8.84 -23.78
C VAL A 170 0.37 -8.16 -22.45
N ILE A 171 -0.11 -6.92 -22.26
CA ILE A 171 0.10 -6.18 -21.02
C ILE A 171 -0.79 -6.76 -19.94
N ALA A 172 -2.05 -7.07 -20.26
CA ALA A 172 -2.99 -7.71 -19.33
C ALA A 172 -2.42 -9.01 -18.75
N LEU A 173 -1.82 -9.88 -19.59
CA LEU A 173 -1.18 -11.12 -19.13
C LEU A 173 -0.01 -10.89 -18.18
N LYS A 174 0.76 -9.81 -18.35
CA LYS A 174 1.84 -9.47 -17.43
C LYS A 174 1.30 -9.09 -16.04
N PHE A 175 0.16 -8.39 -15.99
CA PHE A 175 -0.48 -8.05 -14.71
C PHE A 175 -1.15 -9.26 -14.06
N VAL A 176 -1.77 -10.16 -14.81
CA VAL A 176 -2.29 -11.43 -14.27
C VAL A 176 -1.20 -12.23 -13.56
N ALA A 177 0.02 -12.23 -14.08
CA ALA A 177 1.15 -12.92 -13.45
C ALA A 177 1.55 -12.35 -12.07
N LEU A 178 1.05 -11.16 -11.70
CA LEU A 178 1.24 -10.57 -10.37
C LEU A 178 0.16 -11.01 -9.36
N THR A 179 -0.78 -11.86 -9.77
CA THR A 179 -1.79 -12.44 -8.88
C THR A 179 -1.54 -13.92 -8.65
N PRO A 180 -1.75 -14.42 -7.43
CA PRO A 180 -1.60 -15.85 -7.15
C PRO A 180 -2.56 -16.68 -8.01
N PRO A 181 -2.11 -17.81 -8.62
CA PRO A 181 -2.99 -18.66 -9.43
C PRO A 181 -4.20 -19.19 -8.66
N ALA A 182 -4.08 -19.36 -7.34
CA ALA A 182 -5.16 -19.82 -6.47
C ALA A 182 -6.18 -18.72 -6.14
N TYR A 183 -5.89 -17.46 -6.49
CA TYR A 183 -6.76 -16.31 -6.25
C TYR A 183 -7.74 -16.08 -7.41
N THR A 184 -7.34 -16.47 -8.61
CA THR A 184 -8.14 -16.39 -9.85
C THR A 184 -8.91 -17.67 -10.06
#